data_4de79cad81abc6972a3e0b3ec01e941f
#
_entry.id   4de79cad81abc6972a3e0b3ec01e941f
#
_cell.length_a   1.000
_cell.length_b   1.000
_cell.length_c   1.000
_cell.angle_alpha   90.00
_cell.angle_beta   90.00
_cell.angle_gamma   90.00
#
_symmetry.space_group_name_H-M   'P 1'
#
loop_
_entity.id
_entity.type
_entity.pdbx_description
1 polymer ?
#
loop_
_entity_poly.entity_id
_entity_poly.type
_entity_poly.pdbx_seq_one_letter_code
_entity_poly.pdbx_strand_id
1 'polypeptide(L)'
;MAHLTASQRDSLVAVVEAVLPAGRFLPAGSAATVDRVDSFVGTLPSPLQRGLGGLLAALDVSALVHGRRTFARLPVATRLAVLERWRTGDPVRRLALRALTTPLKLAHFDDPALYDRLGCVYSTTVRPEPKPAWFSQRVHGKLDRDESIECDVVVIGTGAGGAVVARELAETGVAVVMIEEGHYFDRSQFTGRPFQMQQRLYRRGGSTFAFGNTPIPIPLGQTVGGTTTVNSGTCYRTPDRVLAAWDRELGLHALAPAAMVPYFDRVEAVLEVARAKPELLGGNGRVIARGANALGLVHHGPLLRNAPACDGQGVCCFGCPTDAKRSTNVSYVPLALRAGAELFTAARVGRILVEGGRARGVVATSGGHTLTVRARAVVVACGALLTPLLLADNGVRAAQLGKNLSIHPACGALAEFDEPIASWRGIPQGYMIEDLHDEGILYEGAAVPLEFSMTMTPLIGPELVRLAEAFDRVASFGFMVEDTSRGSVHQIGGQLVVRYWLGDADVAHLKRGLDVLAQIYFAAGARRVHFPVAGFDVLASVDDLAAFRRANLHAWDIDVTAYHPLGTARMGVDAQSSVIDADHQVHGAPGLYVVDGAAVPTAIGVNPQVTIMALATRAADRIAAALG
;
A
#
# COMPACT_ATOMS: atom_id res chain seq x y z
N MET A 1 -19.14 5.82 -20.47
CA MET A 1 -19.63 4.70 -21.32
C MET A 1 -19.65 3.44 -20.46
N ALA A 2 -20.62 2.54 -20.65
CA ALA A 2 -20.64 1.27 -19.93
C ALA A 2 -19.48 0.39 -20.40
N HIS A 3 -18.73 -0.19 -19.45
CA HIS A 3 -17.59 -1.06 -19.72
C HIS A 3 -17.97 -2.55 -19.69
N LEU A 4 -19.07 -2.87 -18.98
CA LEU A 4 -19.64 -4.21 -18.91
C LEU A 4 -20.67 -4.42 -20.04
N THR A 5 -20.63 -5.58 -20.68
CA THR A 5 -21.72 -6.00 -21.58
C THR A 5 -22.99 -6.31 -20.76
N ALA A 6 -24.16 -6.27 -21.40
CA ALA A 6 -25.43 -6.60 -20.73
C ALA A 6 -25.40 -7.99 -20.07
N SER A 7 -24.88 -9.01 -20.76
CA SER A 7 -24.73 -10.36 -20.20
C SER A 7 -23.77 -10.41 -18.98
N GLN A 8 -22.66 -9.71 -19.02
CA GLN A 8 -21.74 -9.63 -17.89
C GLN A 8 -22.40 -8.95 -16.69
N ARG A 9 -23.14 -7.86 -16.95
CA ARG A 9 -23.91 -7.15 -15.94
C ARG A 9 -24.94 -8.07 -15.26
N ASP A 10 -25.76 -8.80 -16.05
CA ASP A 10 -26.76 -9.73 -15.51
C ASP A 10 -26.11 -10.83 -14.66
N SER A 11 -24.98 -11.38 -15.11
CA SER A 11 -24.22 -12.38 -14.35
C SER A 11 -23.67 -11.81 -13.04
N LEU A 12 -23.13 -10.58 -13.04
CA LEU A 12 -22.64 -9.93 -11.82
C LEU A 12 -23.77 -9.58 -10.86
N VAL A 13 -24.96 -9.18 -11.35
CA VAL A 13 -26.15 -8.99 -10.51
C VAL A 13 -26.52 -10.30 -9.82
N ALA A 14 -26.52 -11.42 -10.56
CA ALA A 14 -26.80 -12.72 -9.98
C ALA A 14 -25.74 -13.17 -8.94
N VAL A 15 -24.48 -12.79 -9.13
CA VAL A 15 -23.41 -13.04 -8.14
C VAL A 15 -23.65 -12.20 -6.89
N VAL A 16 -23.87 -10.89 -7.03
CA VAL A 16 -23.98 -10.00 -5.88
C VAL A 16 -25.22 -10.30 -5.03
N GLU A 17 -26.35 -10.69 -5.63
CA GLU A 17 -27.54 -11.14 -4.91
C GLU A 17 -27.28 -12.37 -4.02
N ALA A 18 -26.43 -13.29 -4.48
CA ALA A 18 -26.07 -14.48 -3.71
C ALA A 18 -25.01 -14.19 -2.65
N VAL A 19 -24.03 -13.34 -2.96
CA VAL A 19 -22.91 -12.97 -2.06
C VAL A 19 -23.37 -12.05 -0.93
N LEU A 20 -24.33 -11.16 -1.19
CA LEU A 20 -24.82 -10.13 -0.31
C LEU A 20 -26.36 -10.16 -0.27
N PRO A 21 -26.98 -11.18 0.36
CA PRO A 21 -28.42 -11.20 0.56
C PRO A 21 -28.86 -10.08 1.52
N ALA A 22 -30.15 -9.79 1.57
CA ALA A 22 -30.69 -8.84 2.54
C ALA A 22 -30.43 -9.32 3.98
N GLY A 23 -29.95 -8.42 4.81
CA GLY A 23 -29.77 -8.62 6.26
C GLY A 23 -30.94 -8.08 7.06
N ARG A 24 -30.74 -7.93 8.37
CA ARG A 24 -31.69 -7.27 9.26
C ARG A 24 -31.92 -5.81 8.89
N PHE A 25 -30.85 -5.09 8.50
CA PHE A 25 -30.91 -3.71 8.03
C PHE A 25 -30.01 -3.46 6.81
N LEU A 26 -29.16 -4.41 6.46
CA LEU A 26 -28.27 -4.31 5.31
C LEU A 26 -29.08 -4.62 4.04
N PRO A 27 -29.08 -3.72 3.03
CA PRO A 27 -29.77 -3.99 1.77
C PRO A 27 -29.10 -5.13 1.02
N ALA A 28 -29.89 -5.87 0.23
CA ALA A 28 -29.33 -6.87 -0.69
C ALA A 28 -28.45 -6.21 -1.76
N GLY A 29 -27.43 -6.93 -2.21
CA GLY A 29 -26.69 -6.58 -3.42
C GLY A 29 -27.63 -6.57 -4.64
N SER A 30 -27.43 -5.61 -5.54
CA SER A 30 -28.36 -5.34 -6.64
C SER A 30 -27.65 -4.79 -7.88
N ALA A 31 -28.43 -4.48 -8.91
CA ALA A 31 -27.95 -3.78 -10.09
C ALA A 31 -27.23 -2.46 -9.76
N ALA A 32 -27.67 -1.73 -8.73
CA ALA A 32 -27.01 -0.50 -8.29
C ALA A 32 -25.59 -0.76 -7.76
N THR A 33 -25.34 -1.91 -7.12
CA THR A 33 -23.99 -2.33 -6.72
C THR A 33 -23.11 -2.57 -7.96
N VAL A 34 -23.65 -3.25 -8.98
CA VAL A 34 -22.93 -3.53 -10.23
C VAL A 34 -22.63 -2.25 -11.01
N ASP A 35 -23.54 -1.25 -10.99
CA ASP A 35 -23.31 0.06 -11.62
C ASP A 35 -22.10 0.77 -11.04
N ARG A 36 -21.89 0.69 -9.72
CA ARG A 36 -20.69 1.25 -9.06
C ARG A 36 -19.42 0.49 -9.46
N VAL A 37 -19.52 -0.82 -9.70
CA VAL A 37 -18.38 -1.64 -10.18
C VAL A 37 -18.04 -1.33 -11.64
N ASP A 38 -19.00 -1.01 -12.49
CA ASP A 38 -18.75 -0.74 -13.92
C ASP A 38 -17.73 0.38 -14.13
N SER A 39 -17.80 1.44 -13.35
CA SER A 39 -16.82 2.54 -13.40
C SER A 39 -15.42 2.08 -12.99
N PHE A 40 -15.31 1.23 -11.99
CA PHE A 40 -14.03 0.63 -11.56
C PHE A 40 -13.45 -0.30 -12.64
N VAL A 41 -14.28 -1.13 -13.27
CA VAL A 41 -13.85 -2.01 -14.38
C VAL A 41 -13.23 -1.19 -15.51
N GLY A 42 -13.77 0.00 -15.80
CA GLY A 42 -13.21 0.93 -16.79
C GLY A 42 -11.78 1.42 -16.48
N THR A 43 -11.37 1.41 -15.21
CA THR A 43 -10.00 1.80 -14.82
C THR A 43 -8.98 0.65 -14.95
N LEU A 44 -9.44 -0.59 -15.10
CA LEU A 44 -8.59 -1.76 -15.21
C LEU A 44 -7.91 -1.86 -16.59
N PRO A 45 -6.69 -2.40 -16.68
CA PRO A 45 -6.08 -2.74 -17.96
C PRO A 45 -6.94 -3.72 -18.76
N SER A 46 -6.96 -3.58 -20.10
CA SER A 46 -7.75 -4.41 -20.99
C SER A 46 -7.62 -5.95 -20.79
N PRO A 47 -6.42 -6.50 -20.43
CA PRO A 47 -6.32 -7.92 -20.10
C PRO A 47 -7.17 -8.33 -18.87
N LEU A 48 -7.22 -7.48 -17.84
CA LEU A 48 -8.02 -7.75 -16.64
C LEU A 48 -9.52 -7.63 -16.91
N GLN A 49 -9.93 -6.66 -17.74
CA GLN A 49 -11.32 -6.55 -18.18
C GLN A 49 -11.76 -7.81 -18.95
N ARG A 50 -10.92 -8.34 -19.87
CA ARG A 50 -11.19 -9.62 -20.56
C ARG A 50 -11.21 -10.81 -19.61
N GLY A 51 -10.31 -10.81 -18.61
CA GLY A 51 -10.26 -11.83 -17.55
C GLY A 51 -11.58 -11.95 -16.78
N LEU A 52 -12.25 -10.85 -16.49
CA LEU A 52 -13.57 -10.85 -15.85
C LEU A 52 -14.60 -11.62 -16.69
N GLY A 53 -14.62 -11.41 -18.00
CA GLY A 53 -15.50 -12.18 -18.90
C GLY A 53 -15.21 -13.69 -18.86
N GLY A 54 -13.94 -14.08 -18.82
CA GLY A 54 -13.52 -15.47 -18.66
C GLY A 54 -13.96 -16.10 -17.32
N LEU A 55 -13.87 -15.33 -16.22
CA LEU A 55 -14.34 -15.77 -14.90
C LEU A 55 -15.85 -16.02 -14.87
N LEU A 56 -16.63 -15.12 -15.47
CA LEU A 56 -18.09 -15.28 -15.56
C LEU A 56 -18.48 -16.48 -16.42
N ALA A 57 -17.77 -16.72 -17.53
CA ALA A 57 -17.99 -17.90 -18.36
C ALA A 57 -17.66 -19.21 -17.59
N ALA A 58 -16.56 -19.23 -16.82
CA ALA A 58 -16.20 -20.36 -15.96
C ALA A 58 -17.27 -20.62 -14.88
N LEU A 59 -17.86 -19.55 -14.32
CA LEU A 59 -18.96 -19.65 -13.36
C LEU A 59 -20.21 -20.27 -14.01
N ASP A 60 -20.56 -19.88 -15.23
CA ASP A 60 -21.67 -20.47 -15.98
C ASP A 60 -21.44 -21.95 -16.25
N VAL A 61 -20.25 -22.36 -16.69
CA VAL A 61 -19.88 -23.78 -16.87
C VAL A 61 -20.02 -24.55 -15.55
N SER A 62 -19.55 -23.98 -14.44
CA SER A 62 -19.71 -24.58 -13.11
C SER A 62 -21.17 -24.74 -12.71
N ALA A 63 -22.04 -23.79 -13.09
CA ALA A 63 -23.46 -23.81 -12.81
C ALA A 63 -24.22 -24.88 -13.63
N LEU A 64 -23.83 -25.12 -14.89
CA LEU A 64 -24.44 -26.12 -15.76
C LEU A 64 -24.38 -27.54 -15.17
N VAL A 65 -23.31 -27.87 -14.45
CA VAL A 65 -23.13 -29.15 -13.74
C VAL A 65 -24.20 -29.34 -12.65
N HIS A 66 -24.70 -28.23 -12.08
CA HIS A 66 -25.60 -28.25 -10.91
C HIS A 66 -27.06 -28.03 -11.22
N GLY A 67 -27.41 -27.55 -12.40
CA GLY A 67 -28.82 -27.24 -12.72
C GLY A 67 -29.14 -27.24 -14.20
N ARG A 68 -28.19 -27.58 -15.07
CA ARG A 68 -28.33 -27.51 -16.54
C ARG A 68 -28.80 -26.12 -17.05
N ARG A 69 -28.49 -25.06 -16.27
CA ARG A 69 -28.79 -23.65 -16.53
C ARG A 69 -27.57 -22.80 -16.29
N THR A 70 -27.48 -21.65 -16.94
CA THR A 70 -26.45 -20.64 -16.63
C THR A 70 -26.65 -20.11 -15.22
N PHE A 71 -25.57 -19.62 -14.60
CA PHE A 71 -25.54 -19.16 -13.20
C PHE A 71 -26.67 -18.16 -12.88
N ALA A 72 -26.85 -17.16 -13.73
CA ALA A 72 -27.88 -16.12 -13.56
C ALA A 72 -29.33 -16.67 -13.53
N ARG A 73 -29.56 -17.85 -14.10
CA ARG A 73 -30.89 -18.50 -14.15
C ARG A 73 -31.16 -19.48 -13.02
N LEU A 74 -30.19 -19.69 -12.13
CA LEU A 74 -30.37 -20.54 -10.96
C LEU A 74 -31.10 -19.79 -9.84
N PRO A 75 -31.85 -20.48 -8.97
CA PRO A 75 -32.34 -19.89 -7.73
C PRO A 75 -31.19 -19.37 -6.84
N VAL A 76 -31.39 -18.30 -6.08
CA VAL A 76 -30.36 -17.65 -5.24
C VAL A 76 -29.65 -18.65 -4.31
N ALA A 77 -30.41 -19.54 -3.65
CA ALA A 77 -29.83 -20.57 -2.78
C ALA A 77 -28.88 -21.52 -3.54
N THR A 78 -29.21 -21.87 -4.79
CA THR A 78 -28.34 -22.72 -5.63
C THR A 78 -27.12 -21.94 -6.11
N ARG A 79 -27.27 -20.63 -6.44
CA ARG A 79 -26.14 -19.76 -6.76
C ARG A 79 -25.15 -19.69 -5.59
N LEU A 80 -25.65 -19.48 -4.37
CA LEU A 80 -24.83 -19.46 -3.17
C LEU A 80 -24.09 -20.80 -2.96
N ALA A 81 -24.77 -21.92 -3.14
CA ALA A 81 -24.14 -23.24 -3.04
C ALA A 81 -23.02 -23.45 -4.08
N VAL A 82 -23.16 -22.94 -5.30
CA VAL A 82 -22.09 -22.95 -6.32
C VAL A 82 -20.91 -22.09 -5.88
N LEU A 83 -21.14 -20.89 -5.37
CA LEU A 83 -20.08 -19.99 -4.89
C LEU A 83 -19.38 -20.55 -3.65
N GLU A 84 -20.09 -21.19 -2.72
CA GLU A 84 -19.52 -21.85 -1.55
C GLU A 84 -18.59 -23.02 -1.96
N ARG A 85 -18.91 -23.75 -3.01
CA ARG A 85 -17.99 -24.78 -3.56
C ARG A 85 -16.74 -24.16 -4.18
N TRP A 86 -16.81 -22.92 -4.71
CA TRP A 86 -15.63 -22.21 -5.14
C TRP A 86 -14.82 -21.73 -3.94
N ARG A 87 -15.48 -21.24 -2.90
CA ARG A 87 -14.86 -20.76 -1.66
C ARG A 87 -14.06 -21.83 -0.92
N THR A 88 -14.60 -23.04 -0.86
CA THR A 88 -13.99 -24.18 -0.18
C THR A 88 -13.23 -25.12 -1.14
N GLY A 89 -13.12 -24.75 -2.40
CA GLY A 89 -12.50 -25.54 -3.45
C GLY A 89 -10.98 -25.41 -3.52
N ASP A 90 -10.44 -25.83 -4.65
CA ASP A 90 -9.02 -25.69 -4.94
C ASP A 90 -8.58 -24.20 -5.02
N PRO A 91 -7.26 -23.92 -4.97
CA PRO A 91 -6.74 -22.54 -4.97
C PRO A 91 -7.21 -21.68 -6.16
N VAL A 92 -7.39 -22.29 -7.35
CA VAL A 92 -7.83 -21.55 -8.55
C VAL A 92 -9.27 -21.07 -8.39
N ARG A 93 -10.16 -21.92 -7.87
CA ARG A 93 -11.56 -21.56 -7.62
C ARG A 93 -11.68 -20.50 -6.52
N ARG A 94 -10.91 -20.64 -5.43
CA ARG A 94 -10.86 -19.64 -4.36
C ARG A 94 -10.43 -18.27 -4.89
N LEU A 95 -9.35 -18.24 -5.67
CA LEU A 95 -8.86 -17.01 -6.31
C LEU A 95 -9.88 -16.41 -7.28
N ALA A 96 -10.51 -17.24 -8.11
CA ALA A 96 -11.55 -16.81 -9.05
C ALA A 96 -12.75 -16.18 -8.32
N LEU A 97 -13.22 -16.81 -7.25
CA LEU A 97 -14.29 -16.25 -6.41
C LEU A 97 -13.88 -14.91 -5.81
N ARG A 98 -12.66 -14.83 -5.25
CA ARG A 98 -12.15 -13.60 -4.65
C ARG A 98 -12.06 -12.47 -5.68
N ALA A 99 -11.56 -12.75 -6.88
CA ALA A 99 -11.48 -11.78 -7.97
C ALA A 99 -12.87 -11.26 -8.39
N LEU A 100 -13.91 -12.11 -8.37
CA LEU A 100 -15.29 -11.72 -8.65
C LEU A 100 -15.92 -10.92 -7.51
N THR A 101 -15.70 -11.32 -6.26
CA THR A 101 -16.47 -10.79 -5.10
C THR A 101 -15.84 -9.54 -4.48
N THR A 102 -14.52 -9.37 -4.56
CA THR A 102 -13.83 -8.20 -3.96
C THR A 102 -14.37 -6.86 -4.49
N PRO A 103 -14.45 -6.60 -5.80
CA PRO A 103 -14.99 -5.33 -6.30
C PRO A 103 -16.48 -5.16 -5.96
N LEU A 104 -17.25 -6.24 -5.90
CA LEU A 104 -18.66 -6.20 -5.52
C LEU A 104 -18.84 -5.83 -4.04
N LYS A 105 -18.04 -6.41 -3.15
CA LYS A 105 -18.03 -6.08 -1.71
C LYS A 105 -17.63 -4.62 -1.50
N LEU A 106 -16.52 -4.17 -2.09
CA LEU A 106 -16.06 -2.78 -1.99
C LEU A 106 -17.16 -1.80 -2.43
N ALA A 107 -17.76 -2.01 -3.60
CA ALA A 107 -18.77 -1.13 -4.13
C ALA A 107 -20.11 -1.18 -3.35
N HIS A 108 -20.46 -2.33 -2.77
CA HIS A 108 -21.70 -2.47 -2.00
C HIS A 108 -21.63 -1.74 -0.66
N PHE A 109 -20.51 -1.89 0.04
CA PHE A 109 -20.31 -1.30 1.36
C PHE A 109 -19.89 0.18 1.31
N ASP A 110 -19.50 0.74 0.16
CA ASP A 110 -19.29 2.18 -0.04
C ASP A 110 -20.65 2.91 -0.15
N ASP A 111 -21.41 2.92 0.94
CA ASP A 111 -22.74 3.52 1.01
C ASP A 111 -22.88 4.40 2.26
N PRO A 112 -23.06 5.75 2.10
CA PRO A 112 -23.22 6.65 3.23
C PRO A 112 -24.39 6.30 4.15
N ALA A 113 -25.52 5.82 3.60
CA ALA A 113 -26.66 5.44 4.42
C ALA A 113 -26.36 4.21 5.29
N LEU A 114 -25.51 3.32 4.81
CA LEU A 114 -25.02 2.18 5.58
C LEU A 114 -24.04 2.63 6.67
N TYR A 115 -23.15 3.58 6.36
CA TYR A 115 -22.24 4.15 7.35
C TYR A 115 -23.01 4.81 8.50
N ASP A 116 -24.06 5.59 8.21
CA ASP A 116 -24.90 6.21 9.21
C ASP A 116 -25.59 5.18 10.11
N ARG A 117 -26.13 4.11 9.53
CA ARG A 117 -26.79 3.03 10.28
C ARG A 117 -25.86 2.27 11.21
N LEU A 118 -24.62 2.04 10.78
CA LEU A 118 -23.58 1.39 11.57
C LEU A 118 -22.88 2.36 12.53
N GLY A 119 -23.09 3.67 12.37
CA GLY A 119 -22.39 4.70 13.11
C GLY A 119 -20.92 4.89 12.69
N CYS A 120 -20.52 4.30 11.56
CA CYS A 120 -19.17 4.45 10.99
C CYS A 120 -19.14 5.62 9.99
N VAL A 121 -19.21 6.84 10.50
CA VAL A 121 -19.18 8.04 9.67
C VAL A 121 -17.74 8.34 9.27
N TYR A 122 -17.46 8.32 7.98
CA TYR A 122 -16.18 8.71 7.38
C TYR A 122 -16.23 10.14 6.78
N SER A 123 -17.29 10.89 7.00
CA SER A 123 -17.40 12.26 6.55
C SER A 123 -16.61 13.18 7.47
N THR A 124 -15.72 13.96 6.88
CA THR A 124 -14.91 14.93 7.62
C THR A 124 -15.31 16.34 7.21
N THR A 125 -15.53 17.22 8.17
CA THR A 125 -15.71 18.65 7.88
C THR A 125 -14.34 19.29 7.79
N VAL A 126 -13.90 19.55 6.57
CA VAL A 126 -12.60 20.17 6.29
C VAL A 126 -12.82 21.63 5.89
N ARG A 127 -12.16 22.55 6.58
CA ARG A 127 -12.10 23.94 6.13
C ARG A 127 -10.95 24.10 5.14
N PRO A 128 -11.20 24.54 3.91
CA PRO A 128 -10.13 24.85 2.97
C PRO A 128 -9.20 25.91 3.57
N GLU A 129 -7.89 25.72 3.42
CA GLU A 129 -6.93 26.79 3.71
C GLU A 129 -6.57 27.50 2.42
N PRO A 130 -6.51 28.85 2.44
CA PRO A 130 -5.97 29.60 1.32
C PRO A 130 -4.54 29.15 1.04
N LYS A 131 -4.26 28.75 -0.19
CA LYS A 131 -2.89 28.43 -0.59
C LYS A 131 -2.06 29.71 -0.61
N PRO A 132 -0.79 29.67 -0.13
CA PRO A 132 0.09 30.83 -0.26
C PRO A 132 0.24 31.27 -1.71
N ALA A 133 0.45 32.55 -1.95
CA ALA A 133 0.58 33.10 -3.31
C ALA A 133 1.69 32.44 -4.13
N TRP A 134 2.80 32.06 -3.49
CA TRP A 134 3.90 31.34 -4.14
C TRP A 134 3.51 29.94 -4.65
N PHE A 135 2.46 29.33 -4.10
CA PHE A 135 2.06 27.98 -4.49
C PHE A 135 1.66 27.91 -5.98
N SER A 136 0.80 28.83 -6.42
CA SER A 136 0.34 28.87 -7.82
C SER A 136 1.45 29.26 -8.81
N GLN A 137 2.53 29.86 -8.32
CA GLN A 137 3.69 30.22 -9.15
C GLN A 137 4.67 29.07 -9.34
N ARG A 138 4.65 28.08 -8.45
CA ARG A 138 5.63 26.98 -8.41
C ARG A 138 5.04 25.59 -8.61
N VAL A 139 3.71 25.47 -8.62
CA VAL A 139 3.02 24.20 -8.89
C VAL A 139 2.30 24.30 -10.23
N HIS A 140 2.82 23.57 -11.20
CA HIS A 140 2.31 23.52 -12.56
C HIS A 140 1.43 22.28 -12.74
N GLY A 141 0.25 22.46 -13.31
CA GLY A 141 -0.69 21.40 -13.66
C GLY A 141 -0.36 20.75 -15.02
N LYS A 142 -1.41 20.27 -15.69
CA LYS A 142 -1.27 19.80 -17.07
C LYS A 142 -0.81 20.93 -17.97
N LEU A 143 0.16 20.61 -18.82
CA LEU A 143 0.67 21.56 -19.82
C LEU A 143 -0.36 21.81 -20.93
N ASP A 144 -0.36 23.02 -21.46
CA ASP A 144 -1.14 23.46 -22.62
C ASP A 144 -0.26 23.70 -23.87
N ARG A 145 1.06 23.59 -23.72
CA ARG A 145 2.08 23.69 -24.78
C ARG A 145 3.34 22.93 -24.39
N ASP A 146 4.23 22.71 -25.36
CA ASP A 146 5.57 22.18 -25.09
C ASP A 146 6.41 23.20 -24.32
N GLU A 147 7.12 22.72 -23.29
CA GLU A 147 7.99 23.54 -22.45
C GLU A 147 9.41 22.96 -22.36
N SER A 148 10.38 23.87 -22.24
CA SER A 148 11.77 23.53 -21.99
C SER A 148 12.32 24.43 -20.89
N ILE A 149 12.88 23.82 -19.84
CA ILE A 149 13.43 24.51 -18.67
C ILE A 149 14.79 23.92 -18.29
N GLU A 150 15.58 24.71 -17.56
CA GLU A 150 16.88 24.29 -17.04
C GLU A 150 16.90 24.42 -15.52
N CYS A 151 17.63 23.49 -14.85
CA CYS A 151 17.84 23.48 -13.41
C CYS A 151 19.17 22.77 -13.07
N ASP A 152 19.54 22.77 -11.80
CA ASP A 152 20.71 21.98 -11.37
C ASP A 152 20.34 20.50 -11.20
N VAL A 153 19.17 20.22 -10.59
CA VAL A 153 18.72 18.85 -10.31
C VAL A 153 17.25 18.68 -10.69
N VAL A 154 16.97 17.67 -11.51
CA VAL A 154 15.61 17.21 -11.75
C VAL A 154 15.32 15.95 -10.93
N VAL A 155 14.20 15.96 -10.19
CA VAL A 155 13.74 14.87 -9.33
C VAL A 155 12.46 14.26 -9.89
N ILE A 156 12.48 12.96 -10.17
CA ILE A 156 11.36 12.23 -10.75
C ILE A 156 10.61 11.50 -9.62
N GLY A 157 9.44 11.99 -9.25
CA GLY A 157 8.61 11.51 -8.15
C GLY A 157 8.74 12.34 -6.88
N THR A 158 7.64 12.47 -6.15
CA THR A 158 7.52 13.31 -4.94
C THR A 158 7.23 12.49 -3.66
N GLY A 159 7.50 11.19 -3.70
CA GLY A 159 7.36 10.29 -2.56
C GLY A 159 8.44 10.48 -1.49
N ALA A 160 8.59 9.48 -0.63
CA ALA A 160 9.50 9.50 0.53
C ALA A 160 10.96 9.82 0.18
N GLY A 161 11.44 9.44 -1.00
CA GLY A 161 12.80 9.75 -1.43
C GLY A 161 12.88 11.11 -2.13
N GLY A 162 12.12 11.28 -3.21
CA GLY A 162 12.25 12.44 -4.09
C GLY A 162 11.93 13.78 -3.43
N ALA A 163 10.86 13.85 -2.63
CA ALA A 163 10.51 15.08 -1.93
C ALA A 163 11.56 15.50 -0.90
N VAL A 164 12.19 14.51 -0.24
CA VAL A 164 13.27 14.77 0.72
C VAL A 164 14.49 15.35 0.02
N VAL A 165 14.98 14.69 -1.05
CA VAL A 165 16.10 15.22 -1.83
C VAL A 165 15.82 16.62 -2.37
N ALA A 166 14.61 16.83 -2.89
CA ALA A 166 14.23 18.15 -3.43
C ALA A 166 14.28 19.25 -2.37
N ARG A 167 13.77 18.99 -1.17
CA ARG A 167 13.82 19.95 -0.06
C ARG A 167 15.25 20.21 0.41
N GLU A 168 16.00 19.15 0.67
CA GLU A 168 17.36 19.27 1.19
C GLU A 168 18.27 20.06 0.22
N LEU A 169 18.16 19.81 -1.08
CA LEU A 169 18.92 20.52 -2.09
C LEU A 169 18.44 21.97 -2.28
N ALA A 170 17.13 22.21 -2.37
CA ALA A 170 16.59 23.54 -2.56
C ALA A 170 16.96 24.49 -1.41
N GLU A 171 17.01 24.00 -0.17
CA GLU A 171 17.44 24.79 1.00
C GLU A 171 18.92 25.20 0.96
N THR A 172 19.75 24.52 0.18
CA THR A 172 21.14 24.94 -0.06
C THR A 172 21.30 25.89 -1.26
N GLY A 173 20.22 26.29 -1.89
CA GLY A 173 20.22 27.18 -3.04
C GLY A 173 20.38 26.49 -4.39
N VAL A 174 20.35 25.15 -4.45
CA VAL A 174 20.35 24.37 -5.69
C VAL A 174 19.00 24.55 -6.41
N ALA A 175 19.01 24.83 -7.70
CA ALA A 175 17.79 24.92 -8.50
C ALA A 175 17.22 23.52 -8.76
N VAL A 176 16.03 23.23 -8.19
CA VAL A 176 15.39 21.92 -8.24
C VAL A 176 14.06 21.98 -8.97
N VAL A 177 13.85 21.02 -9.87
CA VAL A 177 12.55 20.76 -10.50
C VAL A 177 12.08 19.34 -10.12
N MET A 178 10.89 19.26 -9.53
CA MET A 178 10.19 18.00 -9.25
C MET A 178 9.18 17.69 -10.36
N ILE A 179 9.11 16.43 -10.79
CA ILE A 179 8.12 15.95 -11.77
C ILE A 179 7.34 14.78 -11.16
N GLU A 180 6.02 14.92 -11.08
CA GLU A 180 5.12 13.92 -10.51
C GLU A 180 4.03 13.52 -11.52
N GLU A 181 3.83 12.21 -11.73
CA GLU A 181 2.78 11.75 -12.65
C GLU A 181 1.36 11.87 -12.08
N GLY A 182 1.22 11.89 -10.75
CA GLY A 182 -0.05 12.09 -10.07
C GLY A 182 -0.44 13.57 -9.96
N HIS A 183 -1.66 13.79 -9.44
CA HIS A 183 -2.17 15.13 -9.16
C HIS A 183 -1.81 15.56 -7.74
N TYR A 184 -1.82 16.88 -7.51
CA TYR A 184 -1.77 17.44 -6.17
C TYR A 184 -3.19 17.49 -5.59
N PHE A 185 -3.39 16.82 -4.46
CA PHE A 185 -4.62 16.88 -3.68
C PHE A 185 -4.36 17.63 -2.38
N ASP A 186 -5.16 18.62 -2.10
CA ASP A 186 -5.20 19.27 -0.80
C ASP A 186 -6.25 18.64 0.11
N ARG A 187 -6.21 18.98 1.40
CA ARG A 187 -7.08 18.38 2.41
C ARG A 187 -8.58 18.54 2.13
N SER A 188 -9.00 19.58 1.40
CA SER A 188 -10.41 19.80 1.05
C SER A 188 -10.94 18.79 0.03
N GLN A 189 -10.04 18.07 -0.65
CA GLN A 189 -10.36 17.08 -1.65
C GLN A 189 -10.36 15.64 -1.09
N PHE A 190 -9.97 15.46 0.17
CA PHE A 190 -10.04 14.18 0.86
C PHE A 190 -11.43 14.01 1.48
N THR A 191 -12.28 13.24 0.81
CA THR A 191 -13.71 13.14 1.12
C THR A 191 -14.04 12.28 2.34
N GLY A 192 -13.04 11.57 2.89
CA GLY A 192 -13.26 10.58 3.95
C GLY A 192 -13.94 9.29 3.48
N ARG A 193 -14.28 9.15 2.19
CA ARG A 193 -14.86 7.92 1.60
C ARG A 193 -13.75 7.03 1.06
N PRO A 194 -13.47 5.89 1.71
CA PRO A 194 -12.27 5.12 1.42
C PRO A 194 -12.21 4.57 -0.01
N PHE A 195 -13.27 3.95 -0.51
CA PHE A 195 -13.28 3.38 -1.86
C PHE A 195 -13.14 4.46 -2.94
N GLN A 196 -13.83 5.61 -2.77
CA GLN A 196 -13.72 6.74 -3.68
C GLN A 196 -12.30 7.32 -3.70
N MET A 197 -11.69 7.50 -2.52
CA MET A 197 -10.33 8.03 -2.40
C MET A 197 -9.28 7.04 -2.91
N GLN A 198 -9.51 5.73 -2.76
CA GLN A 198 -8.65 4.73 -3.34
C GLN A 198 -8.58 4.86 -4.87
N GLN A 199 -9.70 5.07 -5.54
CA GLN A 199 -9.74 5.25 -7.00
C GLN A 199 -8.98 6.51 -7.47
N ARG A 200 -8.92 7.56 -6.63
CA ARG A 200 -8.29 8.84 -6.97
C ARG A 200 -6.80 8.91 -6.62
N LEU A 201 -6.40 8.30 -5.51
CA LEU A 201 -5.05 8.43 -4.94
C LEU A 201 -4.13 7.26 -5.28
N TYR A 202 -4.69 6.09 -5.59
CA TYR A 202 -3.89 4.91 -5.83
C TYR A 202 -3.75 4.60 -7.32
N ARG A 203 -2.58 4.12 -7.68
CA ARG A 203 -2.31 3.60 -9.02
C ARG A 203 -3.30 2.49 -9.36
N ARG A 204 -3.99 2.65 -10.51
CA ARG A 204 -5.01 1.68 -10.99
C ARG A 204 -6.06 1.34 -9.91
N GLY A 205 -6.46 2.33 -9.11
CA GLY A 205 -7.40 2.10 -8.01
C GLY A 205 -6.93 1.06 -7.00
N GLY A 206 -5.62 0.96 -6.74
CA GLY A 206 -5.01 -0.01 -5.83
C GLY A 206 -4.78 -1.42 -6.43
N SER A 207 -5.08 -1.63 -7.72
CA SER A 207 -4.99 -2.94 -8.40
C SER A 207 -3.58 -3.23 -8.94
N THR A 208 -2.58 -3.17 -8.06
CA THR A 208 -1.21 -3.62 -8.35
C THR A 208 -0.94 -4.90 -7.58
N PHE A 209 -0.47 -5.95 -8.27
CA PHE A 209 -0.27 -7.27 -7.69
C PHE A 209 1.10 -7.83 -8.03
N ALA A 210 1.70 -8.55 -7.08
CA ALA A 210 2.74 -9.52 -7.37
C ALA A 210 2.11 -10.89 -7.65
N PHE A 211 2.65 -11.60 -8.62
CA PHE A 211 2.22 -12.93 -9.04
C PHE A 211 3.31 -13.96 -8.77
N GLY A 212 2.90 -15.10 -8.22
CA GLY A 212 3.76 -16.23 -7.91
C GLY A 212 2.92 -17.42 -7.48
N ASN A 213 3.25 -18.03 -6.35
CA ASN A 213 2.45 -19.11 -5.75
C ASN A 213 1.19 -18.61 -5.02
N THR A 214 1.06 -17.32 -4.79
CA THR A 214 -0.17 -16.64 -4.39
C THR A 214 -0.15 -15.21 -4.96
N PRO A 215 -1.29 -14.61 -5.34
CA PRO A 215 -1.32 -13.20 -5.71
C PRO A 215 -1.26 -12.33 -4.46
N ILE A 216 -0.33 -11.36 -4.46
CA ILE A 216 -0.13 -10.44 -3.33
C ILE A 216 -0.43 -9.02 -3.80
N PRO A 217 -1.50 -8.36 -3.31
CA PRO A 217 -1.74 -6.95 -3.61
C PRO A 217 -0.65 -6.07 -2.99
N ILE A 218 -0.14 -5.13 -3.79
CA ILE A 218 0.85 -4.12 -3.39
C ILE A 218 0.32 -2.75 -3.83
N PRO A 219 -0.60 -2.13 -3.09
CA PRO A 219 -1.19 -0.86 -3.47
C PRO A 219 -0.15 0.27 -3.41
N LEU A 220 -0.09 1.09 -4.46
CA LEU A 220 0.84 2.20 -4.61
C LEU A 220 0.11 3.52 -4.73
N GLY A 221 0.64 4.58 -4.14
CA GLY A 221 0.16 5.94 -4.36
C GLY A 221 0.52 6.46 -5.75
N GLN A 222 -0.40 7.23 -6.37
CA GLN A 222 -0.19 7.99 -7.61
C GLN A 222 -0.73 9.41 -7.42
N THR A 223 -0.02 10.18 -6.65
CA THR A 223 -0.37 11.54 -6.23
C THR A 223 0.89 12.25 -5.77
N VAL A 224 0.88 13.57 -5.72
CA VAL A 224 1.94 14.29 -5.00
C VAL A 224 2.06 13.76 -3.57
N GLY A 225 3.28 13.43 -3.18
CA GLY A 225 3.55 12.70 -1.94
C GLY A 225 3.66 11.19 -2.13
N GLY A 226 3.31 10.65 -3.29
CA GLY A 226 3.39 9.22 -3.58
C GLY A 226 2.68 8.38 -2.51
N THR A 227 3.29 7.25 -2.13
CA THR A 227 2.72 6.35 -1.11
C THR A 227 2.69 6.96 0.30
N THR A 228 3.46 8.04 0.60
CA THR A 228 3.36 8.71 1.92
C THR A 228 2.00 9.36 2.14
N THR A 229 1.30 9.78 1.07
CA THR A 229 -0.05 10.35 1.15
C THR A 229 -1.10 9.30 1.54
N VAL A 230 -0.87 8.05 1.19
CA VAL A 230 -1.81 6.94 1.40
C VAL A 230 -1.34 5.88 2.41
N ASN A 231 -0.24 6.11 3.11
CA ASN A 231 0.17 5.25 4.21
C ASN A 231 -0.51 5.66 5.53
N SER A 232 -0.27 4.87 6.59
CA SER A 232 -0.83 5.14 7.92
C SER A 232 0.01 6.09 8.77
N GLY A 233 1.21 6.46 8.33
CA GLY A 233 2.10 7.39 9.05
C GLY A 233 2.90 6.78 10.19
N THR A 234 3.07 5.47 10.20
CA THR A 234 3.94 4.75 11.14
C THR A 234 5.41 5.07 10.87
N CYS A 235 6.18 5.29 11.93
CA CYS A 235 7.59 5.68 11.87
C CYS A 235 8.46 4.73 12.68
N TYR A 236 9.34 4.01 11.97
CA TYR A 236 10.40 3.19 12.56
C TYR A 236 11.73 3.57 11.93
N ARG A 237 12.78 3.66 12.75
CA ARG A 237 14.16 3.66 12.25
C ARG A 237 14.51 2.26 11.77
N THR A 238 15.43 2.16 10.82
CA THR A 238 16.02 0.85 10.49
C THR A 238 16.61 0.23 11.75
N PRO A 239 16.29 -1.03 12.08
CA PRO A 239 16.89 -1.69 13.24
C PRO A 239 18.44 -1.72 13.14
N ASP A 240 19.12 -1.51 14.26
CA ASP A 240 20.60 -1.48 14.30
C ASP A 240 21.21 -2.78 13.80
N ARG A 241 20.57 -3.93 14.02
CA ARG A 241 21.00 -5.24 13.49
C ARG A 241 21.06 -5.25 11.96
N VAL A 242 20.10 -4.57 11.30
CA VAL A 242 20.03 -4.48 9.83
C VAL A 242 21.13 -3.54 9.31
N LEU A 243 21.30 -2.36 9.93
CA LEU A 243 22.37 -1.42 9.56
C LEU A 243 23.75 -2.04 9.77
N ALA A 244 23.96 -2.76 10.88
CA ALA A 244 25.21 -3.48 11.16
C ALA A 244 25.46 -4.62 10.16
N ALA A 245 24.40 -5.29 9.65
CA ALA A 245 24.53 -6.28 8.59
C ALA A 245 24.91 -5.61 7.25
N TRP A 246 24.33 -4.47 6.90
CA TRP A 246 24.71 -3.71 5.69
C TRP A 246 26.17 -3.25 5.75
N ASP A 247 26.62 -2.76 6.92
CA ASP A 247 28.01 -2.37 7.14
C ASP A 247 28.96 -3.57 6.95
N ARG A 248 28.70 -4.66 7.65
CA ARG A 248 29.61 -5.81 7.72
C ARG A 248 29.55 -6.71 6.48
N GLU A 249 28.35 -6.99 5.95
CA GLU A 249 28.14 -7.99 4.90
C GLU A 249 28.12 -7.39 3.50
N LEU A 250 27.70 -6.12 3.36
CA LEU A 250 27.63 -5.42 2.08
C LEU A 250 28.71 -4.35 1.91
N GLY A 251 29.58 -4.13 2.92
CA GLY A 251 30.63 -3.11 2.90
C GLY A 251 30.11 -1.67 2.88
N LEU A 252 28.86 -1.45 3.29
CA LEU A 252 28.23 -0.13 3.29
C LEU A 252 28.55 0.64 4.59
N HIS A 253 29.83 0.85 4.88
CA HIS A 253 30.33 1.47 6.12
C HIS A 253 29.69 2.84 6.42
N ALA A 254 29.33 3.58 5.37
CA ALA A 254 28.65 4.87 5.50
C ALA A 254 27.19 4.76 5.98
N LEU A 255 26.65 3.55 6.09
CA LEU A 255 25.31 3.24 6.60
C LEU A 255 25.36 2.52 7.97
N ALA A 256 26.51 2.45 8.61
CA ALA A 256 26.63 1.90 9.97
C ALA A 256 25.67 2.60 10.95
N PRO A 257 25.20 1.93 12.02
CA PRO A 257 24.19 2.49 12.92
C PRO A 257 24.49 3.92 13.37
N ALA A 258 25.70 4.17 13.88
CA ALA A 258 26.10 5.50 14.35
C ALA A 258 26.14 6.57 13.23
N ALA A 259 26.49 6.18 12.00
CA ALA A 259 26.55 7.09 10.86
C ALA A 259 25.16 7.53 10.39
N MET A 260 24.14 6.70 10.62
CA MET A 260 22.77 6.98 10.19
C MET A 260 21.95 7.80 11.20
N VAL A 261 22.35 7.86 12.48
CA VAL A 261 21.63 8.59 13.52
C VAL A 261 21.31 10.04 13.13
N PRO A 262 22.26 10.88 12.64
CA PRO A 262 21.97 12.27 12.30
C PRO A 262 20.92 12.41 11.19
N TYR A 263 20.87 11.47 10.26
CA TYR A 263 19.90 11.47 9.17
C TYR A 263 18.49 11.08 9.66
N PHE A 264 18.40 10.11 10.56
CA PHE A 264 17.13 9.79 11.22
C PHE A 264 16.61 10.97 12.05
N ASP A 265 17.48 11.62 12.84
CA ASP A 265 17.09 12.77 13.66
C ASP A 265 16.55 13.93 12.80
N ARG A 266 17.20 14.23 11.67
CA ARG A 266 16.72 15.26 10.71
C ARG A 266 15.34 14.92 10.16
N VAL A 267 15.11 13.67 9.76
CA VAL A 267 13.83 13.21 9.23
C VAL A 267 12.73 13.29 10.28
N GLU A 268 12.99 12.76 11.47
CA GLU A 268 12.02 12.75 12.57
C GLU A 268 11.65 14.17 13.03
N ALA A 269 12.60 15.09 13.02
CA ALA A 269 12.35 16.50 13.31
C ALA A 269 11.42 17.15 12.29
N VAL A 270 11.63 16.94 10.97
CA VAL A 270 10.76 17.47 9.91
C VAL A 270 9.37 16.83 9.94
N LEU A 271 9.31 15.53 10.20
CA LEU A 271 8.04 14.80 10.30
C LEU A 271 7.33 15.01 11.64
N GLU A 272 7.99 15.65 12.63
CA GLU A 272 7.48 15.82 14.00
C GLU A 272 7.01 14.48 14.57
N VAL A 273 7.89 13.47 14.51
CA VAL A 273 7.57 12.12 14.95
C VAL A 273 7.28 12.09 16.44
N ALA A 274 6.12 11.55 16.80
CA ALA A 274 5.69 11.43 18.18
C ALA A 274 4.90 10.14 18.41
N ARG A 275 4.81 9.68 19.65
CA ARG A 275 3.95 8.54 19.99
C ARG A 275 2.48 8.86 19.75
N ALA A 276 1.74 7.88 19.26
CA ALA A 276 0.29 7.96 19.14
C ALA A 276 -0.34 8.27 20.51
N LYS A 277 -1.25 9.23 20.54
CA LYS A 277 -1.92 9.64 21.78
C LYS A 277 -2.80 8.49 22.29
N PRO A 278 -2.66 8.06 23.55
CA PRO A 278 -3.42 6.92 24.09
C PRO A 278 -4.94 7.08 23.97
N GLU A 279 -5.45 8.29 24.13
CA GLU A 279 -6.88 8.62 24.02
C GLU A 279 -7.43 8.45 22.60
N LEU A 280 -6.57 8.46 21.58
CA LEU A 280 -6.93 8.29 20.18
C LEU A 280 -6.75 6.86 19.65
N LEU A 281 -6.31 5.91 20.48
CA LEU A 281 -6.11 4.51 20.04
C LEU A 281 -7.42 3.80 19.68
N GLY A 282 -8.56 4.33 20.10
CA GLY A 282 -9.88 3.76 19.83
C GLY A 282 -10.12 2.40 20.49
N GLY A 283 -11.23 1.76 20.18
CA GLY A 283 -11.58 0.43 20.70
C GLY A 283 -10.62 -0.64 20.20
N ASN A 284 -10.18 -0.51 18.97
CA ASN A 284 -9.27 -1.46 18.34
C ASN A 284 -7.93 -1.57 19.11
N GLY A 285 -7.25 -0.44 19.36
CA GLY A 285 -6.01 -0.44 20.13
C GLY A 285 -6.19 -0.91 21.58
N ARG A 286 -7.34 -0.59 22.21
CA ARG A 286 -7.63 -1.03 23.58
C ARG A 286 -7.78 -2.54 23.71
N VAL A 287 -8.47 -3.23 22.79
CA VAL A 287 -8.61 -4.69 22.87
C VAL A 287 -7.29 -5.40 22.59
N ILE A 288 -6.45 -4.88 21.69
CA ILE A 288 -5.13 -5.44 21.44
C ILE A 288 -4.23 -5.27 22.67
N ALA A 289 -4.22 -4.09 23.30
CA ALA A 289 -3.50 -3.86 24.55
C ALA A 289 -3.96 -4.81 25.67
N ARG A 290 -5.27 -5.00 25.82
CA ARG A 290 -5.85 -5.93 26.81
C ARG A 290 -5.40 -7.37 26.58
N GLY A 291 -5.41 -7.85 25.33
CA GLY A 291 -4.98 -9.19 24.98
C GLY A 291 -3.49 -9.40 25.16
N ALA A 292 -2.67 -8.42 24.77
CA ALA A 292 -1.22 -8.44 24.96
C ALA A 292 -0.85 -8.53 26.44
N ASN A 293 -1.46 -7.68 27.27
CA ASN A 293 -1.28 -7.73 28.73
C ASN A 293 -1.71 -9.08 29.33
N ALA A 294 -2.86 -9.63 28.90
CA ALA A 294 -3.37 -10.91 29.40
C ALA A 294 -2.47 -12.11 29.05
N LEU A 295 -1.73 -12.01 27.95
CA LEU A 295 -0.71 -13.01 27.54
C LEU A 295 0.68 -12.74 28.15
N GLY A 296 0.87 -11.65 28.91
CA GLY A 296 2.16 -11.30 29.50
C GLY A 296 3.18 -10.80 28.49
N LEU A 297 2.76 -10.28 27.33
CA LEU A 297 3.66 -9.62 26.40
C LEU A 297 4.18 -8.32 27.03
N VAL A 298 5.43 -7.97 26.79
CA VAL A 298 6.11 -6.89 27.52
C VAL A 298 6.53 -5.72 26.62
N HIS A 299 6.79 -6.00 25.35
CA HIS A 299 7.25 -4.98 24.38
C HIS A 299 6.08 -4.55 23.48
N HIS A 300 5.12 -3.80 24.02
CA HIS A 300 3.98 -3.31 23.27
C HIS A 300 3.53 -1.93 23.75
N GLY A 301 2.86 -1.17 22.88
CA GLY A 301 2.37 0.17 23.23
C GLY A 301 1.96 1.01 22.02
N PRO A 302 1.73 2.32 22.26
CA PRO A 302 1.43 3.26 21.19
C PRO A 302 2.60 3.39 20.19
N LEU A 303 2.29 3.33 18.90
CA LEU A 303 3.25 3.50 17.80
C LEU A 303 3.83 4.92 17.74
N LEU A 304 5.06 5.04 17.24
CA LEU A 304 5.62 6.30 16.76
C LEU A 304 5.01 6.64 15.39
N ARG A 305 4.58 7.90 15.22
CA ARG A 305 3.88 8.36 14.02
C ARG A 305 4.23 9.79 13.65
N ASN A 306 4.18 10.09 12.36
CA ASN A 306 4.33 11.45 11.84
C ASN A 306 3.00 12.23 11.82
N ALA A 307 2.24 12.18 12.90
CA ALA A 307 0.94 12.84 12.98
C ALA A 307 0.69 13.48 14.36
N PRO A 308 1.50 14.48 14.77
CA PRO A 308 1.44 15.07 16.12
C PRO A 308 0.10 15.76 16.40
N ALA A 309 -0.52 16.35 15.37
CA ALA A 309 -1.81 17.05 15.46
C ALA A 309 -3.01 16.13 15.13
N CYS A 310 -2.83 14.79 15.20
CA CYS A 310 -3.91 13.85 14.90
C CYS A 310 -5.10 14.07 15.83
N ASP A 311 -6.29 14.05 15.26
CA ASP A 311 -7.60 14.16 15.92
C ASP A 311 -8.45 12.88 15.77
N GLY A 312 -7.87 11.78 15.23
CA GLY A 312 -8.52 10.48 15.19
C GLY A 312 -9.53 10.28 14.06
N GLN A 313 -9.35 10.89 12.90
CA GLN A 313 -10.28 10.78 11.75
C GLN A 313 -10.44 9.37 11.17
N GLY A 314 -9.54 8.43 11.43
CA GLY A 314 -9.68 7.03 11.00
C GLY A 314 -9.33 6.73 9.54
N VAL A 315 -8.99 7.72 8.72
CA VAL A 315 -8.87 7.60 7.25
C VAL A 315 -7.47 7.84 6.70
N CYS A 316 -6.42 7.60 7.48
CA CYS A 316 -5.03 7.90 7.12
C CYS A 316 -4.61 7.39 5.72
N CYS A 317 -5.05 6.18 5.34
CA CYS A 317 -4.71 5.56 4.06
C CYS A 317 -5.50 6.12 2.87
N PHE A 318 -6.41 7.05 3.10
CA PHE A 318 -7.28 7.64 2.07
C PHE A 318 -7.14 9.15 1.96
N GLY A 319 -6.00 9.67 2.41
CA GLY A 319 -5.73 11.10 2.55
C GLY A 319 -6.14 11.63 3.93
N CYS A 320 -5.25 12.44 4.54
CA CYS A 320 -5.53 13.04 5.84
C CYS A 320 -6.28 14.36 5.66
N PRO A 321 -7.58 14.45 6.04
CA PRO A 321 -8.39 15.63 5.75
C PRO A 321 -8.07 16.83 6.64
N THR A 322 -7.21 16.64 7.65
CA THR A 322 -6.77 17.69 8.58
C THR A 322 -5.30 18.06 8.42
N ASP A 323 -4.58 17.43 7.45
CA ASP A 323 -3.13 17.54 7.26
C ASP A 323 -2.29 17.20 8.50
N ALA A 324 -2.91 16.58 9.51
CA ALA A 324 -2.22 16.16 10.73
C ALA A 324 -1.15 15.10 10.45
N LYS A 325 -1.37 14.23 9.44
CA LYS A 325 -0.36 13.28 8.96
C LYS A 325 0.62 14.02 8.04
N ARG A 326 1.88 14.11 8.46
CA ARG A 326 2.95 14.83 7.76
C ARG A 326 3.55 14.01 6.62
N SER A 327 2.69 13.54 5.71
CA SER A 327 3.10 12.98 4.42
C SER A 327 3.82 14.05 3.58
N THR A 328 4.62 13.65 2.60
CA THR A 328 5.50 14.59 1.90
C THR A 328 4.74 15.71 1.16
N ASN A 329 3.48 15.49 0.76
CA ASN A 329 2.63 16.54 0.16
C ASN A 329 2.30 17.69 1.13
N VAL A 330 2.41 17.50 2.44
CA VAL A 330 2.17 18.53 3.46
C VAL A 330 3.44 18.93 4.24
N SER A 331 4.51 18.16 4.12
CA SER A 331 5.80 18.42 4.78
C SER A 331 6.89 18.84 3.78
N TYR A 332 7.59 17.89 3.19
CA TYR A 332 8.78 18.14 2.37
C TYR A 332 8.49 18.89 1.06
N VAL A 333 7.41 18.58 0.34
CA VAL A 333 7.08 19.25 -0.91
C VAL A 333 6.82 20.76 -0.69
N PRO A 334 5.96 21.18 0.27
CA PRO A 334 5.81 22.62 0.55
C PRO A 334 7.10 23.31 1.02
N LEU A 335 7.97 22.61 1.76
CA LEU A 335 9.26 23.15 2.17
C LEU A 335 10.19 23.35 0.97
N ALA A 336 10.29 22.38 0.06
CA ALA A 336 11.05 22.48 -1.17
C ALA A 336 10.56 23.66 -2.05
N LEU A 337 9.24 23.77 -2.24
CA LEU A 337 8.63 24.87 -3.01
C LEU A 337 8.91 26.24 -2.38
N ARG A 338 8.85 26.34 -1.05
CA ARG A 338 9.19 27.57 -0.32
C ARG A 338 10.65 27.95 -0.50
N ALA A 339 11.54 26.96 -0.57
CA ALA A 339 12.98 27.15 -0.81
C ALA A 339 13.31 27.43 -2.30
N GLY A 340 12.32 27.47 -3.18
CA GLY A 340 12.52 27.87 -4.58
C GLY A 340 12.40 26.74 -5.61
N ALA A 341 12.17 25.48 -5.19
CA ALA A 341 11.91 24.40 -6.12
C ALA A 341 10.60 24.61 -6.91
N GLU A 342 10.50 23.99 -8.08
CA GLU A 342 9.28 23.93 -8.88
C GLU A 342 8.72 22.52 -8.96
N LEU A 343 7.41 22.38 -9.15
CA LEU A 343 6.71 21.10 -9.23
C LEU A 343 5.80 21.03 -10.45
N PHE A 344 6.03 20.08 -11.32
CA PHE A 344 5.14 19.72 -12.42
C PHE A 344 4.33 18.47 -12.05
N THR A 345 3.00 18.60 -12.02
CA THR A 345 2.06 17.51 -11.69
C THR A 345 1.37 16.99 -12.94
N ALA A 346 0.78 15.78 -12.86
CA ALA A 346 0.21 15.11 -14.02
C ALA A 346 1.21 15.01 -15.19
N ALA A 347 2.50 14.88 -14.89
CA ALA A 347 3.59 14.85 -15.83
C ALA A 347 4.38 13.54 -15.66
N ARG A 348 4.41 12.73 -16.71
CA ARG A 348 5.07 11.41 -16.68
C ARG A 348 6.38 11.44 -17.43
N VAL A 349 7.48 11.19 -16.74
CA VAL A 349 8.80 11.03 -17.33
C VAL A 349 8.88 9.70 -18.06
N GLY A 350 9.29 9.75 -19.34
CA GLY A 350 9.52 8.57 -20.17
C GLY A 350 10.98 8.40 -20.61
N ARG A 351 11.72 9.51 -20.69
CA ARG A 351 13.10 9.49 -21.20
C ARG A 351 14.06 10.27 -20.32
N ILE A 352 15.24 9.69 -20.07
CA ILE A 352 16.39 10.34 -19.45
C ILE A 352 17.31 10.80 -20.59
N LEU A 353 17.70 12.08 -20.58
CA LEU A 353 18.65 12.65 -21.52
C LEU A 353 20.07 12.28 -21.09
N VAL A 354 20.86 11.71 -22.02
CA VAL A 354 22.25 11.35 -21.78
C VAL A 354 23.12 12.01 -22.82
N GLU A 355 24.13 12.78 -22.40
CA GLU A 355 25.08 13.45 -23.25
C GLU A 355 26.50 13.14 -22.76
N GLY A 356 27.39 12.68 -23.64
CA GLY A 356 28.75 12.28 -23.27
C GLY A 356 28.80 11.18 -22.18
N GLY A 357 27.81 10.26 -22.17
CA GLY A 357 27.72 9.19 -21.18
C GLY A 357 27.22 9.64 -19.79
N ARG A 358 26.83 10.90 -19.62
CA ARG A 358 26.33 11.47 -18.35
C ARG A 358 24.86 11.84 -18.47
N ALA A 359 24.07 11.61 -17.44
CA ALA A 359 22.69 12.10 -17.36
C ALA A 359 22.65 13.63 -17.33
N ARG A 360 21.78 14.21 -18.18
CA ARG A 360 21.68 15.67 -18.44
C ARG A 360 20.26 16.20 -18.45
N GLY A 361 19.32 15.45 -17.93
CA GLY A 361 17.93 15.89 -17.85
C GLY A 361 16.95 14.78 -18.19
N VAL A 362 15.70 15.18 -18.41
CA VAL A 362 14.59 14.26 -18.69
C VAL A 362 13.61 14.86 -19.69
N VAL A 363 12.80 13.97 -20.29
CA VAL A 363 11.63 14.35 -21.08
C VAL A 363 10.40 13.69 -20.47
N ALA A 364 9.41 14.51 -20.13
CA ALA A 364 8.12 14.10 -19.62
C ALA A 364 6.99 14.46 -20.58
N THR A 365 5.85 13.82 -20.43
CA THR A 365 4.61 14.14 -21.14
C THR A 365 3.54 14.55 -20.14
N SER A 366 2.81 15.65 -20.44
CA SER A 366 1.72 16.17 -19.63
C SER A 366 0.68 16.81 -20.54
N GLY A 367 -0.60 16.46 -20.40
CA GLY A 367 -1.69 17.06 -21.18
C GLY A 367 -1.61 16.83 -22.70
N GLY A 368 -0.76 15.93 -23.20
CA GLY A 368 -0.45 15.72 -24.62
C GLY A 368 0.74 16.51 -25.11
N HIS A 369 1.36 17.31 -24.25
CA HIS A 369 2.54 18.13 -24.53
C HIS A 369 3.79 17.56 -23.91
N THR A 370 4.94 18.05 -24.37
CA THR A 370 6.26 17.62 -23.93
C THR A 370 6.87 18.64 -22.96
N LEU A 371 7.37 18.15 -21.83
CA LEU A 371 8.22 18.90 -20.91
C LEU A 371 9.66 18.37 -21.04
N THR A 372 10.58 19.22 -21.48
CA THR A 372 12.01 18.92 -21.47
C THR A 372 12.68 19.66 -20.32
N VAL A 373 13.30 18.93 -19.40
CA VAL A 373 14.06 19.52 -18.29
C VAL A 373 15.53 19.14 -18.46
N ARG A 374 16.38 20.15 -18.68
CA ARG A 374 17.85 19.98 -18.69
C ARG A 374 18.37 20.19 -17.27
N ALA A 375 19.27 19.28 -16.84
CA ALA A 375 19.80 19.32 -15.50
C ALA A 375 21.24 18.80 -15.44
N ARG A 376 21.98 19.19 -14.40
CA ARG A 376 23.32 18.68 -14.10
C ARG A 376 23.28 17.30 -13.47
N ALA A 377 22.18 16.99 -12.75
CA ALA A 377 21.92 15.67 -12.17
C ALA A 377 20.44 15.29 -12.29
N VAL A 378 20.18 13.98 -12.38
CA VAL A 378 18.84 13.36 -12.46
C VAL A 378 18.67 12.41 -11.28
N VAL A 379 17.63 12.63 -10.47
CA VAL A 379 17.26 11.78 -9.34
C VAL A 379 16.00 11.00 -9.70
N VAL A 380 16.11 9.69 -9.74
CA VAL A 380 14.98 8.77 -9.96
C VAL A 380 14.43 8.34 -8.60
N ALA A 381 13.16 8.66 -8.34
CA ALA A 381 12.45 8.38 -7.09
C ALA A 381 11.01 7.92 -7.36
N CYS A 382 10.83 7.05 -8.37
CA CYS A 382 9.52 6.57 -8.85
C CYS A 382 8.94 5.44 -7.97
N GLY A 383 9.62 5.04 -6.90
CA GLY A 383 9.30 3.92 -6.04
C GLY A 383 9.79 2.57 -6.57
N ALA A 384 9.93 1.58 -5.67
CA ALA A 384 10.61 0.32 -5.94
C ALA A 384 10.04 -0.48 -7.13
N LEU A 385 8.77 -0.31 -7.50
CA LEU A 385 8.20 -1.04 -8.62
C LEU A 385 8.35 -0.32 -9.98
N LEU A 386 8.54 0.99 -10.01
CA LEU A 386 8.60 1.76 -11.26
C LEU A 386 10.01 2.24 -11.60
N THR A 387 10.83 2.52 -10.59
CA THR A 387 12.23 2.93 -10.79
C THR A 387 13.02 1.96 -11.68
N PRO A 388 12.99 0.62 -11.46
CA PRO A 388 13.74 -0.28 -12.33
C PRO A 388 13.23 -0.31 -13.78
N LEU A 389 11.94 -0.04 -14.00
CA LEU A 389 11.38 0.04 -15.35
C LEU A 389 11.89 1.26 -16.10
N LEU A 390 11.83 2.45 -15.46
CA LEU A 390 12.33 3.69 -16.05
C LEU A 390 13.82 3.57 -16.38
N LEU A 391 14.63 3.01 -15.48
CA LEU A 391 16.07 2.79 -15.72
C LEU A 391 16.31 1.83 -16.89
N ALA A 392 15.60 0.69 -16.94
CA ALA A 392 15.73 -0.30 -18.01
C ALA A 392 15.32 0.27 -19.38
N ASP A 393 14.22 1.03 -19.45
CA ASP A 393 13.74 1.70 -20.66
C ASP A 393 14.75 2.75 -21.18
N ASN A 394 15.56 3.30 -20.29
CA ASN A 394 16.60 4.29 -20.60
C ASN A 394 18.01 3.70 -20.66
N GLY A 395 18.14 2.40 -20.90
CA GLY A 395 19.40 1.78 -21.26
C GLY A 395 20.30 1.35 -20.10
N VAL A 396 19.88 1.48 -18.84
CA VAL A 396 20.63 0.93 -17.71
C VAL A 396 20.57 -0.61 -17.76
N ARG A 397 21.74 -1.25 -17.76
CA ARG A 397 21.89 -2.72 -17.94
C ARG A 397 22.64 -3.35 -16.75
N ALA A 398 22.27 -2.99 -15.53
CA ALA A 398 22.83 -3.60 -14.33
C ALA A 398 22.24 -5.00 -14.10
N ALA A 399 23.09 -5.97 -13.72
CA ALA A 399 22.70 -7.36 -13.54
C ALA A 399 21.63 -7.56 -12.46
N GLN A 400 21.57 -6.65 -11.47
CA GLN A 400 20.65 -6.70 -10.35
C GLN A 400 19.39 -5.82 -10.53
N LEU A 401 19.29 -5.07 -11.64
CA LEU A 401 18.15 -4.18 -11.88
C LEU A 401 16.84 -4.97 -11.98
N GLY A 402 15.85 -4.56 -11.21
CA GLY A 402 14.54 -5.22 -11.12
C GLY A 402 14.53 -6.52 -10.31
N LYS A 403 15.65 -6.94 -9.71
CA LYS A 403 15.76 -8.12 -8.83
C LYS A 403 15.75 -7.73 -7.37
N ASN A 404 15.83 -8.72 -6.48
CA ASN A 404 15.93 -8.55 -5.02
C ASN A 404 14.73 -7.85 -4.37
N LEU A 405 13.57 -7.86 -5.03
CA LEU A 405 12.37 -7.29 -4.45
C LEU A 405 12.04 -8.00 -3.13
N SER A 406 12.01 -7.25 -2.03
CA SER A 406 11.35 -7.61 -0.77
C SER A 406 10.09 -6.77 -0.59
N ILE A 407 9.11 -7.26 0.16
CA ILE A 407 7.79 -6.61 0.23
C ILE A 407 7.22 -6.52 1.64
N HIS A 408 7.83 -7.16 2.63
CA HIS A 408 7.28 -7.39 3.97
C HIS A 408 5.85 -7.94 3.86
N PRO A 409 5.67 -9.25 3.57
CA PRO A 409 4.35 -9.86 3.51
C PRO A 409 3.58 -9.62 4.80
N ALA A 410 2.36 -9.15 4.69
CA ALA A 410 1.52 -8.80 5.81
C ALA A 410 0.24 -9.62 5.82
N CYS A 411 -0.23 -9.96 7.01
CA CYS A 411 -1.47 -10.67 7.23
C CYS A 411 -2.19 -10.10 8.45
N GLY A 412 -3.49 -10.32 8.53
CA GLY A 412 -4.28 -9.86 9.67
C GLY A 412 -5.55 -10.67 9.85
N ALA A 413 -6.27 -10.41 10.93
CA ALA A 413 -7.52 -11.08 11.25
C ALA A 413 -8.56 -10.07 11.76
N LEU A 414 -9.84 -10.42 11.61
CA LEU A 414 -10.94 -9.72 12.24
C LEU A 414 -11.37 -10.50 13.48
N ALA A 415 -11.83 -9.81 14.52
CA ALA A 415 -12.34 -10.45 15.73
C ALA A 415 -13.64 -9.81 16.20
N GLU A 416 -14.64 -10.64 16.56
CA GLU A 416 -15.93 -10.21 17.06
C GLU A 416 -15.95 -10.21 18.60
N PHE A 417 -16.51 -9.16 19.19
CA PHE A 417 -16.66 -8.98 20.63
C PHE A 417 -18.12 -8.76 21.01
N ASP A 418 -18.46 -8.93 22.29
CA ASP A 418 -19.79 -8.59 22.81
C ASP A 418 -19.95 -7.07 23.03
N GLU A 419 -18.84 -6.38 23.28
CA GLU A 419 -18.79 -4.94 23.51
C GLU A 419 -18.58 -4.15 22.22
N PRO A 420 -19.01 -2.89 22.13
CA PRO A 420 -18.70 -2.00 21.03
C PRO A 420 -17.20 -1.71 20.94
N ILE A 421 -16.63 -1.96 19.77
CA ILE A 421 -15.23 -1.68 19.42
C ILE A 421 -15.12 -0.37 18.64
N ALA A 422 -16.02 -0.16 17.67
CA ALA A 422 -16.04 1.00 16.79
C ALA A 422 -14.65 1.27 16.18
N SER A 423 -14.08 0.27 15.52
CA SER A 423 -12.69 0.25 15.03
C SER A 423 -12.34 1.39 14.07
N TRP A 424 -13.33 2.01 13.43
CA TRP A 424 -13.18 3.19 12.57
C TRP A 424 -12.92 4.50 13.32
N ARG A 425 -13.09 4.52 14.65
CA ARG A 425 -12.84 5.71 15.48
C ARG A 425 -11.43 5.70 16.02
N GLY A 426 -10.74 6.83 15.86
CA GLY A 426 -9.39 7.01 16.36
C GLY A 426 -8.32 6.76 15.29
N ILE A 427 -7.14 6.41 15.74
CA ILE A 427 -5.99 6.14 14.88
C ILE A 427 -6.11 4.72 14.30
N PRO A 428 -6.15 4.54 12.96
CA PRO A 428 -6.32 3.20 12.38
C PRO A 428 -5.16 2.26 12.72
N GLN A 429 -3.92 2.77 12.69
CA GLN A 429 -2.69 2.06 13.02
C GLN A 429 -1.96 2.85 14.10
N GLY A 430 -2.29 2.55 15.36
CA GLY A 430 -1.82 3.32 16.50
C GLY A 430 -1.11 2.49 17.58
N TYR A 431 -1.12 1.15 17.47
CA TYR A 431 -0.59 0.23 18.47
C TYR A 431 0.37 -0.79 17.85
N MET A 432 1.37 -1.20 18.61
CA MET A 432 2.38 -2.18 18.21
C MET A 432 2.59 -3.26 19.27
N ILE A 433 3.09 -4.43 18.84
CA ILE A 433 3.66 -5.47 19.70
C ILE A 433 4.96 -5.93 19.04
N GLU A 434 6.08 -5.81 19.76
CA GLU A 434 7.44 -6.10 19.27
C GLU A 434 8.04 -7.38 19.88
N ASP A 435 7.32 -8.08 20.76
CA ASP A 435 7.81 -9.30 21.43
C ASP A 435 8.28 -10.41 20.46
N LEU A 436 7.81 -10.40 19.21
CA LEU A 436 8.21 -11.34 18.17
C LEU A 436 9.07 -10.69 17.06
N HIS A 437 9.55 -9.45 17.27
CA HIS A 437 10.30 -8.75 16.23
C HIS A 437 11.64 -9.45 15.92
N ASP A 438 12.28 -10.05 16.91
CA ASP A 438 13.50 -10.84 16.70
C ASP A 438 13.23 -12.16 15.97
N GLU A 439 11.99 -12.65 15.98
CA GLU A 439 11.53 -13.76 15.13
C GLU A 439 11.16 -13.26 13.70
N GLY A 440 11.34 -11.98 13.37
CA GLY A 440 10.97 -11.38 12.09
C GLY A 440 9.48 -11.08 11.95
N ILE A 441 8.72 -10.96 13.04
CA ILE A 441 7.28 -10.68 13.05
C ILE A 441 7.01 -9.40 13.85
N LEU A 442 6.47 -8.37 13.18
CA LEU A 442 6.09 -7.12 13.82
C LEU A 442 4.57 -6.92 13.74
N TYR A 443 3.91 -6.80 14.91
CA TYR A 443 2.48 -6.49 14.96
C TYR A 443 2.26 -4.99 15.00
N GLU A 444 1.63 -4.48 13.97
CA GLU A 444 1.28 -3.07 13.82
C GLU A 444 0.03 -2.89 12.96
N GLY A 445 -0.90 -3.83 13.06
CA GLY A 445 -2.08 -3.89 12.22
C GLY A 445 -2.94 -2.63 12.26
N ALA A 446 -3.66 -2.40 11.19
CA ALA A 446 -4.55 -1.27 11.04
C ALA A 446 -6.01 -1.69 11.17
N ALA A 447 -6.81 -0.86 11.84
CA ALA A 447 -8.25 -0.88 11.65
C ALA A 447 -8.55 -0.37 10.23
N VAL A 448 -9.20 -1.20 9.43
CA VAL A 448 -9.57 -0.85 8.06
C VAL A 448 -11.07 -0.51 7.97
N PRO A 449 -11.47 0.38 7.06
CA PRO A 449 -12.87 0.71 6.83
C PRO A 449 -13.75 -0.50 6.51
N LEU A 450 -15.06 -0.34 6.68
CA LEU A 450 -16.05 -1.41 6.51
C LEU A 450 -15.88 -2.17 5.19
N GLU A 451 -15.84 -1.46 4.07
CA GLU A 451 -15.75 -2.06 2.73
C GLU A 451 -14.48 -2.89 2.56
N PHE A 452 -13.36 -2.45 3.12
CA PHE A 452 -12.10 -3.20 3.08
C PHE A 452 -12.09 -4.37 4.07
N SER A 453 -12.65 -4.18 5.28
CA SER A 453 -12.80 -5.25 6.27
C SER A 453 -13.58 -6.43 5.71
N MET A 454 -14.65 -6.16 4.96
CA MET A 454 -15.46 -7.22 4.34
C MET A 454 -14.74 -7.95 3.19
N THR A 455 -13.66 -7.39 2.66
CA THR A 455 -12.80 -8.09 1.68
C THR A 455 -11.66 -8.90 2.32
N MET A 456 -11.33 -8.65 3.60
CA MET A 456 -10.32 -9.42 4.35
C MET A 456 -10.81 -10.82 4.76
N THR A 457 -12.12 -11.08 4.66
CA THR A 457 -12.68 -12.39 4.95
C THR A 457 -13.16 -13.08 3.66
N PRO A 458 -12.96 -14.40 3.51
CA PRO A 458 -13.49 -15.16 2.39
C PRO A 458 -15.01 -15.38 2.45
N LEU A 459 -15.67 -14.99 3.54
CA LEU A 459 -17.11 -15.19 3.75
C LEU A 459 -17.95 -14.56 2.64
N ILE A 460 -19.08 -15.22 2.35
CA ILE A 460 -20.13 -14.78 1.42
C ILE A 460 -21.52 -15.12 2.02
N GLY A 461 -22.56 -14.59 1.43
CA GLY A 461 -23.93 -14.90 1.84
C GLY A 461 -24.29 -14.39 3.24
N PRO A 462 -25.19 -15.10 3.96
CA PRO A 462 -25.72 -14.66 5.25
C PRO A 462 -24.64 -14.43 6.33
N GLU A 463 -23.56 -15.22 6.33
CA GLU A 463 -22.47 -15.05 7.32
C GLU A 463 -21.68 -13.75 7.10
N LEU A 464 -21.43 -13.37 5.84
CA LEU A 464 -20.82 -12.08 5.53
C LEU A 464 -21.71 -10.92 5.96
N VAL A 465 -23.01 -11.01 5.68
CA VAL A 465 -23.99 -9.98 6.06
C VAL A 465 -24.08 -9.85 7.56
N ARG A 466 -24.13 -10.97 8.30
CA ARG A 466 -24.11 -10.98 9.77
C ARG A 466 -22.88 -10.28 10.34
N LEU A 467 -21.69 -10.58 9.80
CA LEU A 467 -20.44 -9.93 10.19
C LEU A 467 -20.48 -8.41 9.92
N ALA A 468 -20.95 -8.01 8.74
CA ALA A 468 -21.08 -6.60 8.39
C ALA A 468 -22.06 -5.84 9.28
N GLU A 469 -23.19 -6.47 9.67
CA GLU A 469 -24.16 -5.89 10.60
C GLU A 469 -23.66 -5.80 12.05
N ALA A 470 -22.63 -6.57 12.40
CA ALA A 470 -21.94 -6.54 13.67
C ALA A 470 -20.67 -5.69 13.66
N PHE A 471 -20.42 -4.90 12.61
CA PHE A 471 -19.14 -4.20 12.38
C PHE A 471 -18.75 -3.25 13.53
N ASP A 472 -19.73 -2.70 14.26
CA ASP A 472 -19.49 -1.89 15.46
C ASP A 472 -18.76 -2.66 16.58
N ARG A 473 -18.78 -4.00 16.55
CA ARG A 473 -18.17 -4.92 17.51
C ARG A 473 -16.98 -5.69 16.93
N VAL A 474 -16.50 -5.30 15.77
CA VAL A 474 -15.38 -5.96 15.08
C VAL A 474 -14.10 -5.18 15.27
N ALA A 475 -13.07 -5.85 15.79
CA ALA A 475 -11.70 -5.39 15.77
C ALA A 475 -10.98 -5.92 14.53
N SER A 476 -10.00 -5.15 14.04
CA SER A 476 -9.10 -5.53 12.95
C SER A 476 -7.66 -5.24 13.36
N PHE A 477 -6.79 -6.23 13.28
CA PHE A 477 -5.37 -6.06 13.53
C PHE A 477 -4.56 -7.03 12.68
N GLY A 478 -3.27 -6.75 12.51
CA GLY A 478 -2.40 -7.57 11.70
C GLY A 478 -0.93 -7.40 12.06
N PHE A 479 -0.10 -8.00 11.24
CA PHE A 479 1.33 -7.99 11.39
C PHE A 479 1.99 -8.07 10.01
N MET A 480 3.27 -7.76 9.95
CA MET A 480 4.12 -8.01 8.81
C MET A 480 5.29 -8.93 9.18
N VAL A 481 5.86 -9.55 8.16
CA VAL A 481 7.00 -10.45 8.27
C VAL A 481 8.21 -9.84 7.58
N GLU A 482 9.39 -9.90 8.20
CA GLU A 482 10.66 -9.62 7.54
C GLU A 482 10.97 -10.77 6.57
N ASP A 483 10.65 -10.57 5.29
CA ASP A 483 10.69 -11.62 4.30
C ASP A 483 12.11 -12.09 3.93
N THR A 484 12.28 -13.41 3.85
CA THR A 484 13.48 -14.08 3.32
C THR A 484 13.38 -14.29 1.82
N SER A 485 12.17 -14.35 1.29
CA SER A 485 11.88 -14.47 -0.14
C SER A 485 12.29 -13.23 -0.92
N ARG A 486 12.63 -13.41 -2.19
CA ARG A 486 12.97 -12.30 -3.09
C ARG A 486 12.21 -12.42 -4.40
N GLY A 487 11.62 -11.32 -4.80
CA GLY A 487 10.89 -11.18 -6.05
C GLY A 487 11.68 -10.42 -7.12
N SER A 488 10.97 -10.09 -8.18
CA SER A 488 11.50 -9.30 -9.29
C SER A 488 10.43 -8.47 -9.99
N VAL A 489 10.87 -7.40 -10.62
CA VAL A 489 10.04 -6.46 -11.38
C VAL A 489 10.48 -6.46 -12.83
N HIS A 490 9.52 -6.61 -13.72
CA HIS A 490 9.73 -6.68 -15.17
C HIS A 490 8.73 -5.81 -15.92
N GLN A 491 9.04 -5.51 -17.16
CA GLN A 491 8.10 -4.93 -18.12
C GLN A 491 7.81 -5.95 -19.23
N ILE A 492 6.55 -6.24 -19.46
CA ILE A 492 6.11 -7.13 -20.54
C ILE A 492 5.01 -6.41 -21.32
N GLY A 493 5.22 -6.17 -22.61
CA GLY A 493 4.28 -5.44 -23.45
C GLY A 493 3.91 -4.05 -22.90
N GLY A 494 4.88 -3.33 -22.32
CA GLY A 494 4.69 -2.01 -21.72
C GLY A 494 3.97 -2.02 -20.36
N GLN A 495 3.67 -3.20 -19.80
CA GLN A 495 2.98 -3.34 -18.53
C GLN A 495 3.93 -3.78 -17.41
N LEU A 496 3.74 -3.20 -16.22
CA LEU A 496 4.39 -3.65 -14.99
C LEU A 496 3.98 -5.09 -14.67
N VAL A 497 4.97 -5.97 -14.51
CA VAL A 497 4.80 -7.34 -14.04
C VAL A 497 5.71 -7.54 -12.83
N VAL A 498 5.12 -7.82 -11.69
CA VAL A 498 5.82 -8.12 -10.44
C VAL A 498 5.73 -9.62 -10.21
N ARG A 499 6.87 -10.27 -9.99
CA ARG A 499 6.95 -11.68 -9.63
C ARG A 499 7.45 -11.82 -8.20
N TYR A 500 6.74 -12.60 -7.41
CA TYR A 500 7.15 -12.87 -6.04
C TYR A 500 6.69 -14.27 -5.63
N TRP A 501 7.62 -15.08 -5.17
CA TRP A 501 7.35 -16.43 -4.72
C TRP A 501 7.55 -16.49 -3.21
N LEU A 502 6.47 -16.66 -2.47
CA LEU A 502 6.49 -16.73 -1.01
C LEU A 502 7.04 -18.10 -0.58
N GLY A 503 8.19 -18.10 0.07
CA GLY A 503 8.88 -19.32 0.53
C GLY A 503 8.26 -19.92 1.78
N ASP A 504 8.60 -21.17 2.06
CA ASP A 504 8.05 -21.92 3.19
C ASP A 504 8.41 -21.29 4.55
N ALA A 505 9.58 -20.67 4.67
CA ALA A 505 9.99 -19.96 5.88
C ALA A 505 9.06 -18.76 6.16
N ASP A 506 8.75 -17.96 5.12
CA ASP A 506 7.85 -16.82 5.27
C ASP A 506 6.40 -17.27 5.53
N VAL A 507 5.96 -18.41 4.93
CA VAL A 507 4.67 -19.04 5.23
C VAL A 507 4.61 -19.49 6.70
N ALA A 508 5.69 -20.05 7.24
CA ALA A 508 5.78 -20.44 8.65
C ALA A 508 5.68 -19.21 9.58
N HIS A 509 6.34 -18.10 9.26
CA HIS A 509 6.22 -16.84 10.00
C HIS A 509 4.79 -16.27 9.94
N LEU A 510 4.14 -16.28 8.76
CA LEU A 510 2.75 -15.87 8.64
C LEU A 510 1.82 -16.72 9.50
N LYS A 511 2.01 -18.05 9.49
CA LYS A 511 1.25 -18.98 10.33
C LYS A 511 1.47 -18.69 11.83
N ARG A 512 2.74 -18.49 12.25
CA ARG A 512 3.11 -18.13 13.63
C ARG A 512 2.46 -16.80 14.05
N GLY A 513 2.51 -15.81 13.18
CA GLY A 513 1.89 -14.50 13.43
C GLY A 513 0.37 -14.59 13.60
N LEU A 514 -0.32 -15.37 12.77
CA LEU A 514 -1.76 -15.61 12.90
C LEU A 514 -2.12 -16.35 14.19
N ASP A 515 -1.33 -17.37 14.58
CA ASP A 515 -1.55 -18.12 15.81
C ASP A 515 -1.50 -17.20 17.04
N VAL A 516 -0.46 -16.36 17.15
CA VAL A 516 -0.33 -15.43 18.29
C VAL A 516 -1.40 -14.34 18.23
N LEU A 517 -1.75 -13.82 17.04
CA LEU A 517 -2.80 -12.84 16.91
C LEU A 517 -4.15 -13.36 17.41
N ALA A 518 -4.50 -14.61 17.09
CA ALA A 518 -5.72 -15.21 17.61
C ALA A 518 -5.69 -15.39 19.13
N GLN A 519 -4.55 -15.80 19.70
CA GLN A 519 -4.39 -15.85 21.15
C GLN A 519 -4.62 -14.48 21.80
N ILE A 520 -4.05 -13.40 21.22
CA ILE A 520 -4.26 -12.02 21.67
C ILE A 520 -5.74 -11.68 21.66
N TYR A 521 -6.46 -12.00 20.58
CA TYR A 521 -7.89 -11.72 20.48
C TYR A 521 -8.74 -12.49 21.48
N PHE A 522 -8.50 -13.81 21.63
CA PHE A 522 -9.24 -14.62 22.61
C PHE A 522 -8.92 -14.21 24.04
N ALA A 523 -7.67 -13.90 24.38
CA ALA A 523 -7.29 -13.36 25.68
C ALA A 523 -7.93 -11.99 25.95
N ALA A 524 -8.21 -11.22 24.90
CA ALA A 524 -8.97 -9.97 24.99
C ALA A 524 -10.48 -10.18 25.10
N GLY A 525 -11.01 -11.40 25.04
CA GLY A 525 -12.44 -11.71 25.14
C GLY A 525 -13.18 -11.79 23.81
N ALA A 526 -12.49 -12.01 22.70
CA ALA A 526 -13.14 -12.23 21.42
C ALA A 526 -14.02 -13.49 21.42
N ARG A 527 -15.18 -13.40 20.77
CA ARG A 527 -16.11 -14.51 20.57
C ARG A 527 -15.78 -15.35 19.37
N ARG A 528 -15.28 -14.74 18.32
CA ARG A 528 -14.89 -15.36 17.07
C ARG A 528 -13.70 -14.61 16.50
N VAL A 529 -12.81 -15.35 15.83
CA VAL A 529 -11.71 -14.76 15.05
C VAL A 529 -11.83 -15.23 13.61
N HIS A 530 -11.88 -14.30 12.68
CA HIS A 530 -11.96 -14.57 11.25
C HIS A 530 -10.57 -14.55 10.64
N PHE A 531 -10.10 -15.69 10.20
CA PHE A 531 -8.81 -15.85 9.55
C PHE A 531 -8.92 -15.73 8.04
N PRO A 532 -7.92 -15.14 7.39
CA PRO A 532 -7.79 -15.14 5.94
C PRO A 532 -7.05 -16.41 5.48
N VAL A 533 -7.46 -17.59 5.99
CA VAL A 533 -6.79 -18.88 5.76
C VAL A 533 -7.82 -19.92 5.35
N ALA A 534 -7.60 -20.56 4.21
CA ALA A 534 -8.49 -21.58 3.69
C ALA A 534 -8.64 -22.75 4.67
N GLY A 535 -9.89 -23.13 4.95
CA GLY A 535 -10.22 -24.19 5.91
C GLY A 535 -10.22 -23.76 7.37
N PHE A 536 -9.85 -22.49 7.66
CA PHE A 536 -9.86 -21.90 9.00
C PHE A 536 -10.56 -20.53 9.01
N ASP A 537 -11.57 -20.36 8.19
CA ASP A 537 -12.24 -19.07 7.96
C ASP A 537 -12.73 -18.40 9.26
N VAL A 538 -13.17 -19.21 10.23
CA VAL A 538 -13.67 -18.74 11.53
C VAL A 538 -13.21 -19.68 12.64
N LEU A 539 -12.57 -19.13 13.66
CA LEU A 539 -12.25 -19.81 14.91
C LEU A 539 -13.24 -19.38 15.99
N ALA A 540 -13.85 -20.33 16.68
CA ALA A 540 -14.85 -20.07 17.74
C ALA A 540 -14.22 -20.06 19.14
N SER A 541 -13.04 -20.63 19.30
CA SER A 541 -12.31 -20.69 20.56
C SER A 541 -10.80 -20.83 20.36
N VAL A 542 -10.03 -20.67 21.44
CA VAL A 542 -8.58 -20.91 21.44
C VAL A 542 -8.24 -22.38 21.15
N ASP A 543 -9.15 -23.31 21.42
CA ASP A 543 -8.93 -24.75 21.18
C ASP A 543 -8.85 -25.07 19.69
N ASP A 544 -9.51 -24.28 18.83
CA ASP A 544 -9.45 -24.43 17.39
C ASP A 544 -8.02 -24.21 16.84
N LEU A 545 -7.18 -23.46 17.57
CA LEU A 545 -5.76 -23.28 17.23
C LEU A 545 -4.97 -24.58 17.23
N ALA A 546 -5.39 -25.60 17.97
CA ALA A 546 -4.70 -26.87 17.95
C ALA A 546 -4.75 -27.56 16.56
N ALA A 547 -5.88 -27.44 15.86
CA ALA A 547 -6.01 -27.92 14.48
C ALA A 547 -5.21 -27.02 13.50
N PHE A 548 -5.30 -25.71 13.65
CA PHE A 548 -4.55 -24.76 12.84
C PHE A 548 -3.02 -24.96 12.94
N ARG A 549 -2.49 -25.17 14.14
CA ARG A 549 -1.05 -25.44 14.38
C ARG A 549 -0.57 -26.71 13.68
N ARG A 550 -1.41 -27.76 13.62
CA ARG A 550 -1.07 -29.03 12.92
C ARG A 550 -1.23 -28.94 11.40
N ALA A 551 -1.97 -27.96 10.89
CA ALA A 551 -2.21 -27.85 9.46
C ALA A 551 -0.91 -27.56 8.69
N ASN A 552 -0.72 -28.26 7.57
CA ASN A 552 0.35 -27.95 6.61
C ASN A 552 -0.20 -26.91 5.63
N LEU A 553 0.17 -25.65 5.83
CA LEU A 553 -0.28 -24.54 5.00
C LEU A 553 0.74 -24.22 3.90
N HIS A 554 0.21 -23.87 2.74
CA HIS A 554 0.97 -23.35 1.61
C HIS A 554 0.63 -21.88 1.39
N ALA A 555 1.46 -21.18 0.63
CA ALA A 555 1.25 -19.77 0.31
C ALA A 555 -0.16 -19.45 -0.24
N TRP A 556 -0.71 -20.32 -1.09
CA TRP A 556 -2.05 -20.16 -1.67
C TRP A 556 -3.21 -20.42 -0.69
N ASP A 557 -2.93 -20.87 0.53
CA ASP A 557 -3.94 -21.07 1.57
C ASP A 557 -4.12 -19.83 2.45
N ILE A 558 -3.19 -18.86 2.37
CA ILE A 558 -3.18 -17.64 3.18
C ILE A 558 -3.40 -16.43 2.27
N ASP A 559 -4.33 -15.57 2.62
CA ASP A 559 -4.51 -14.28 1.98
C ASP A 559 -3.47 -13.29 2.52
N VAL A 560 -2.51 -12.94 1.69
CA VAL A 560 -1.38 -12.08 2.01
C VAL A 560 -1.51 -10.74 1.30
N THR A 561 -1.10 -9.67 1.95
CA THR A 561 -0.94 -8.33 1.36
C THR A 561 0.49 -7.85 1.55
N ALA A 562 0.90 -6.77 0.87
CA ALA A 562 2.19 -6.14 1.12
C ALA A 562 2.12 -4.65 0.82
N TYR A 563 2.92 -3.87 1.55
CA TYR A 563 2.89 -2.40 1.46
C TYR A 563 4.29 -1.79 1.32
N HIS A 564 5.35 -2.60 1.40
CA HIS A 564 6.73 -2.16 1.55
C HIS A 564 7.67 -2.71 0.47
N PRO A 565 7.43 -2.42 -0.83
CA PRO A 565 8.33 -2.88 -1.89
C PRO A 565 9.68 -2.18 -1.82
N LEU A 566 10.79 -2.96 -1.76
CA LEU A 566 12.16 -2.51 -1.57
C LEU A 566 13.12 -3.28 -2.50
N GLY A 567 14.34 -2.75 -2.70
CA GLY A 567 15.52 -3.51 -3.15
C GLY A 567 15.70 -3.70 -4.65
N THR A 568 14.82 -3.19 -5.51
CA THR A 568 14.84 -3.47 -6.96
C THR A 568 15.92 -2.74 -7.75
N ALA A 569 16.58 -1.77 -7.15
CA ALA A 569 17.81 -1.11 -7.63
C ALA A 569 18.77 -0.95 -6.44
N ARG A 570 18.97 -2.04 -5.69
CA ARG A 570 19.65 -2.03 -4.40
C ARG A 570 21.03 -1.42 -4.46
N MET A 571 21.39 -0.76 -3.38
CA MET A 571 22.70 -0.19 -3.11
C MET A 571 23.72 -1.27 -2.77
N GLY A 572 25.00 -1.03 -3.14
CA GLY A 572 26.13 -1.87 -2.78
C GLY A 572 27.43 -1.34 -3.35
N VAL A 573 28.55 -1.86 -2.87
CA VAL A 573 29.89 -1.42 -3.31
C VAL A 573 30.34 -2.05 -4.64
N ASP A 574 29.74 -3.19 -5.02
CA ASP A 574 30.10 -3.95 -6.22
C ASP A 574 28.97 -3.90 -7.26
N ALA A 575 29.31 -3.46 -8.47
CA ALA A 575 28.37 -3.33 -9.59
C ALA A 575 27.79 -4.68 -10.09
N GLN A 576 28.40 -5.83 -9.76
CA GLN A 576 27.86 -7.15 -10.11
C GLN A 576 26.72 -7.55 -9.16
N SER A 577 26.78 -7.08 -7.92
CA SER A 577 25.81 -7.40 -6.86
C SER A 577 24.83 -6.27 -6.53
N SER A 578 24.99 -5.08 -7.14
CA SER A 578 24.15 -3.90 -6.90
C SER A 578 23.85 -3.13 -8.20
N VAL A 579 22.99 -2.11 -8.09
CA VAL A 579 22.63 -1.22 -9.21
C VAL A 579 23.22 0.18 -8.99
N ILE A 580 23.29 0.60 -7.75
CA ILE A 580 23.82 1.90 -7.34
C ILE A 580 24.95 1.70 -6.31
N ASP A 581 25.83 2.67 -6.27
CA ASP A 581 26.88 2.73 -5.26
C ASP A 581 26.40 3.28 -3.92
N ALA A 582 27.31 3.37 -2.96
CA ALA A 582 27.02 3.88 -1.62
C ALA A 582 26.61 5.36 -1.60
N ASP A 583 26.83 6.12 -2.66
CA ASP A 583 26.43 7.52 -2.81
C ASP A 583 25.18 7.69 -3.69
N HIS A 584 24.43 6.59 -3.89
CA HIS A 584 23.18 6.52 -4.66
C HIS A 584 23.34 6.68 -6.19
N GLN A 585 24.55 6.83 -6.72
CA GLN A 585 24.76 6.96 -8.15
C GLN A 585 24.66 5.60 -8.84
N VAL A 586 23.98 5.54 -9.98
CA VAL A 586 23.90 4.32 -10.81
C VAL A 586 25.30 3.98 -11.33
N HIS A 587 25.75 2.73 -11.11
CA HIS A 587 27.05 2.28 -11.58
C HIS A 587 27.19 2.49 -13.09
N GLY A 588 28.25 3.19 -13.49
CA GLY A 588 28.55 3.49 -14.89
C GLY A 588 27.65 4.56 -15.54
N ALA A 589 26.80 5.25 -14.79
CA ALA A 589 25.94 6.32 -15.30
C ALA A 589 26.10 7.62 -14.47
N PRO A 590 27.17 8.38 -14.68
CA PRO A 590 27.43 9.61 -13.93
C PRO A 590 26.25 10.59 -13.99
N GLY A 591 25.95 11.22 -12.86
CA GLY A 591 24.85 12.18 -12.75
C GLY A 591 23.45 11.56 -12.70
N LEU A 592 23.33 10.23 -12.65
CA LEU A 592 22.07 9.52 -12.48
C LEU A 592 22.03 8.85 -11.09
N TYR A 593 21.04 9.21 -10.29
CA TYR A 593 20.89 8.74 -8.90
C TYR A 593 19.56 8.04 -8.71
N VAL A 594 19.50 7.06 -7.78
CA VAL A 594 18.26 6.41 -7.33
C VAL A 594 18.07 6.66 -5.85
N VAL A 595 16.93 7.26 -5.50
CA VAL A 595 16.67 7.69 -4.12
C VAL A 595 15.23 7.39 -3.74
N ASP A 596 14.92 6.12 -3.57
CA ASP A 596 13.61 5.62 -3.11
C ASP A 596 13.74 4.22 -2.52
N GLY A 597 12.63 3.52 -2.30
CA GLY A 597 12.63 2.15 -1.79
C GLY A 597 13.41 1.14 -2.65
N ALA A 598 13.63 1.43 -3.96
CA ALA A 598 14.44 0.57 -4.82
C ALA A 598 15.91 0.51 -4.37
N ALA A 599 16.41 1.59 -3.77
CA ALA A 599 17.79 1.73 -3.29
C ALA A 599 18.10 0.93 -2.01
N VAL A 600 17.08 0.61 -1.21
CA VAL A 600 17.24 -0.08 0.08
C VAL A 600 17.85 -1.46 -0.14
N PRO A 601 18.95 -1.82 0.56
CA PRO A 601 19.72 -3.03 0.23
C PRO A 601 18.98 -4.35 0.44
N THR A 602 18.20 -4.46 1.54
CA THR A 602 17.51 -5.70 1.95
C THR A 602 16.13 -5.42 2.54
N ALA A 603 15.37 -6.47 2.92
CA ALA A 603 14.26 -6.33 3.87
C ALA A 603 14.78 -5.72 5.18
N ILE A 604 13.95 -4.97 5.87
CA ILE A 604 14.34 -4.26 7.10
C ILE A 604 13.48 -4.61 8.32
N GLY A 605 12.41 -5.38 8.13
CA GLY A 605 11.52 -5.85 9.20
C GLY A 605 10.65 -4.77 9.84
N VAL A 606 10.69 -3.53 9.34
CA VAL A 606 9.90 -2.38 9.82
C VAL A 606 9.35 -1.56 8.66
N ASN A 607 8.45 -0.60 8.93
CA ASN A 607 7.96 0.34 7.92
C ASN A 607 9.10 1.17 7.33
N PRO A 608 9.29 1.21 6.01
CA PRO A 608 10.51 1.74 5.40
C PRO A 608 10.52 3.26 5.21
N GLN A 609 9.45 3.99 5.55
CA GLN A 609 9.34 5.41 5.24
C GLN A 609 10.52 6.22 5.79
N VAL A 610 10.81 6.07 7.09
CA VAL A 610 11.90 6.82 7.76
C VAL A 610 13.27 6.38 7.23
N THR A 611 13.46 5.09 6.95
CA THR A 611 14.66 4.56 6.30
C THR A 611 14.92 5.20 4.93
N ILE A 612 13.90 5.20 4.06
CA ILE A 612 14.01 5.80 2.72
C ILE A 612 14.31 7.30 2.83
N MET A 613 13.65 8.01 3.74
CA MET A 613 13.85 9.44 3.95
C MET A 613 15.24 9.76 4.51
N ALA A 614 15.77 8.95 5.44
CA ALA A 614 17.11 9.11 5.99
C ALA A 614 18.20 8.87 4.91
N LEU A 615 18.03 7.83 4.11
CA LEU A 615 18.89 7.57 2.95
C LEU A 615 18.80 8.72 1.91
N ALA A 616 17.61 9.28 1.70
CA ALA A 616 17.39 10.41 0.79
C ALA A 616 18.04 11.70 1.32
N THR A 617 17.99 11.95 2.62
CA THR A 617 18.67 13.07 3.27
C THR A 617 20.18 12.97 3.06
N ARG A 618 20.73 11.77 3.27
CA ARG A 618 22.16 11.49 3.00
C ARG A 618 22.50 11.64 1.49
N ALA A 619 21.64 11.15 0.61
CA ALA A 619 21.83 11.28 -0.84
C ALA A 619 21.90 12.75 -1.27
N ALA A 620 21.07 13.62 -0.68
CA ALA A 620 21.09 15.05 -0.98
C ALA A 620 22.45 15.68 -0.62
N ASP A 621 23.02 15.34 0.54
CA ASP A 621 24.35 15.82 0.94
C ASP A 621 25.43 15.37 -0.08
N ARG A 622 25.35 14.14 -0.60
CA ARG A 622 26.28 13.61 -1.62
C ARG A 622 26.12 14.24 -2.99
N ILE A 623 24.85 14.46 -3.41
CA ILE A 623 24.54 15.13 -4.67
C ILE A 623 25.01 16.59 -4.64
N ALA A 624 24.75 17.31 -3.54
CA ALA A 624 25.23 18.69 -3.36
C ALA A 624 26.76 18.76 -3.48
N ALA A 625 27.48 17.87 -2.81
CA ALA A 625 28.94 17.81 -2.90
C ALA A 625 29.45 17.48 -4.33
N ALA A 626 28.72 16.69 -5.10
CA ALA A 626 29.07 16.35 -6.48
C ALA A 626 28.76 17.46 -7.50
N LEU A 627 27.91 18.43 -7.14
CA LEU A 627 27.55 19.59 -7.95
C LEU A 627 28.50 20.77 -7.72
N GLY A 628 29.03 20.89 -6.50
CA GLY A 628 29.91 21.96 -6.03
C GLY A 628 31.21 21.99 -6.63
#